data_79c36c0ce947dbdc945d364e10b610bc
#
_entry.id   79c36c0ce947dbdc945d364e10b610bc
#
_cell.length_a   1.000
_cell.length_b   1.000
_cell.length_c   1.000
_cell.angle_alpha   90.00
_cell.angle_beta   90.00
_cell.angle_gamma   90.00
#
_symmetry.space_group_name_H-M   'P 1'
#
loop_
_entity.id
_entity.type
_entity.pdbx_description
1 polymer ?
#
loop_
_entity_poly.entity_id
_entity_poly.type
_entity_poly.pdbx_seq_one_letter_code
_entity_poly.pdbx_strand_id
1 'polypeptide(L)'
;AGNLTLEGDSNNSADSDDSISLASGATLTASAGSITLNATTGGISAAGAVTLNATTGITINDSFTSAGTTTFDSDTDNDGSGTFTIASALSAGNNAISLTVGGMALNSTLSSGTASTTILASLSGATIGLGASSCGGTCGVSLTSSGLGNITAGSLIIGDGSNGNITVEGVTTSIANVTLNATASGSSVTFENSDSTFQGLTVNAENGVTLSSNLTTNGTTSFDSDSDDDGTGDFTLAASKTLSTTNNALSLTSNDIAFG
;
A
#
# COMPACT_ATOMS: atom_id res chain seq x y z
N ALA A 1 2.03 29.17 -5.39
CA ALA A 1 1.96 27.75 -5.10
C ALA A 1 3.05 27.06 -5.90
N GLY A 2 3.88 26.28 -5.30
CA GLY A 2 5.05 25.72 -5.93
C GLY A 2 5.52 24.44 -5.25
N ASN A 3 6.47 23.79 -5.89
CA ASN A 3 7.13 22.61 -5.35
C ASN A 3 7.98 22.99 -4.13
N LEU A 4 8.10 22.07 -3.19
CA LEU A 4 9.03 22.14 -2.07
C LEU A 4 10.17 21.15 -2.35
N THR A 5 11.36 21.67 -2.59
CA THR A 5 12.58 20.87 -2.71
C THR A 5 13.47 21.14 -1.52
N LEU A 6 13.87 20.10 -0.81
CA LEU A 6 14.90 20.14 0.21
C LEU A 6 16.15 19.43 -0.34
N GLU A 7 17.24 20.16 -0.36
CA GLU A 7 18.54 19.65 -0.79
C GLU A 7 19.53 19.72 0.36
N GLY A 8 20.10 18.61 0.75
CA GLY A 8 21.12 18.53 1.79
C GLY A 8 22.51 18.92 1.29
N ASP A 9 22.70 19.00 -0.02
CA ASP A 9 23.97 19.38 -0.66
C ASP A 9 23.80 20.70 -1.42
N SER A 10 24.12 21.81 -0.79
CA SER A 10 24.05 23.12 -1.42
C SER A 10 25.29 23.50 -2.24
N ASN A 11 26.40 22.79 -2.10
CA ASN A 11 27.69 23.07 -2.75
C ASN A 11 28.06 22.08 -3.85
N ASN A 12 27.25 21.03 -4.03
CA ASN A 12 27.44 19.95 -5.01
C ASN A 12 28.81 19.24 -4.88
N SER A 13 29.33 19.16 -3.66
CA SER A 13 30.53 18.38 -3.34
C SER A 13 30.17 17.22 -2.44
N ALA A 14 30.49 15.99 -2.85
CA ALA A 14 30.21 14.78 -2.06
C ALA A 14 31.05 14.80 -0.76
N ASP A 15 30.50 15.35 0.32
CA ASP A 15 31.08 15.34 1.66
C ASP A 15 30.10 14.74 2.69
N SER A 16 30.52 14.57 3.94
CA SER A 16 29.72 13.86 4.95
C SER A 16 28.58 14.72 5.54
N ASP A 17 28.44 15.98 5.15
CA ASP A 17 27.52 16.94 5.74
C ASP A 17 26.24 17.15 4.88
N ASP A 18 26.12 16.43 3.78
CA ASP A 18 25.02 16.52 2.80
C ASP A 18 23.78 15.77 3.29
N SER A 19 23.19 16.20 4.39
CA SER A 19 22.08 15.53 5.02
C SER A 19 20.86 16.43 5.20
N ILE A 20 19.66 15.82 5.25
CA ILE A 20 18.43 16.48 5.67
C ILE A 20 18.04 15.93 7.04
N SER A 21 17.90 16.81 8.03
CA SER A 21 17.43 16.45 9.37
C SER A 21 16.09 17.08 9.66
N LEU A 22 15.10 16.22 9.93
CA LEU A 22 13.74 16.63 10.29
C LEU A 22 13.55 16.43 11.80
N ALA A 23 13.06 17.46 12.48
CA ALA A 23 12.72 17.35 13.90
C ALA A 23 11.53 16.41 14.12
N SER A 24 11.41 15.85 15.34
CA SER A 24 10.22 15.10 15.72
C SER A 24 8.97 15.99 15.63
N GLY A 25 7.92 15.49 15.00
CA GLY A 25 6.69 16.22 14.74
C GLY A 25 6.75 17.15 13.53
N ALA A 26 7.83 17.11 12.75
CA ALA A 26 7.96 17.96 11.55
C ALA A 26 6.85 17.62 10.53
N THR A 27 6.27 18.67 9.96
CA THR A 27 5.32 18.60 8.86
C THR A 27 5.83 19.42 7.69
N LEU A 28 5.98 18.79 6.53
CA LEU A 28 6.29 19.45 5.27
C LEU A 28 5.04 19.46 4.40
N THR A 29 4.67 20.63 3.86
CA THR A 29 3.46 20.76 3.04
C THR A 29 3.73 21.52 1.76
N ALA A 30 3.39 20.93 0.62
CA ALA A 30 3.36 21.56 -0.69
C ALA A 30 1.89 21.59 -1.18
N SER A 31 1.16 22.65 -0.81
CA SER A 31 -0.30 22.76 -0.98
C SER A 31 -0.77 22.95 -2.44
N ALA A 32 0.13 23.01 -3.40
CA ALA A 32 -0.19 23.08 -4.84
C ALA A 32 1.01 22.65 -5.68
N GLY A 33 1.74 21.63 -5.23
CA GLY A 33 2.93 21.11 -5.92
C GLY A 33 3.44 19.83 -5.29
N SER A 34 4.64 19.44 -5.63
CA SER A 34 5.32 18.23 -5.13
C SER A 34 6.30 18.53 -3.99
N ILE A 35 6.65 17.49 -3.24
CA ILE A 35 7.78 17.48 -2.31
C ILE A 35 8.88 16.61 -2.89
N THR A 36 10.11 17.12 -2.93
CA THR A 36 11.31 16.36 -3.28
C THR A 36 12.34 16.48 -2.18
N LEU A 37 12.84 15.34 -1.70
CA LEU A 37 13.92 15.26 -0.72
C LEU A 37 15.17 14.67 -1.37
N ASN A 38 16.28 15.38 -1.30
CA ASN A 38 17.52 15.09 -2.00
C ASN A 38 18.71 15.37 -1.07
N ALA A 39 19.41 14.35 -0.64
CA ALA A 39 20.46 14.47 0.38
C ALA A 39 21.85 14.03 -0.11
N THR A 40 21.99 13.71 -1.38
CA THR A 40 23.22 13.31 -2.10
C THR A 40 24.03 12.19 -1.41
N THR A 41 24.70 12.42 -0.30
CA THR A 41 25.56 11.43 0.38
C THR A 41 25.21 11.18 1.84
N GLY A 42 24.58 12.16 2.51
CA GLY A 42 24.33 12.10 3.96
C GLY A 42 23.02 11.47 4.39
N GLY A 43 22.08 11.27 3.45
CA GLY A 43 20.77 10.70 3.72
C GLY A 43 19.80 11.66 4.44
N ILE A 44 18.58 11.19 4.65
CA ILE A 44 17.49 11.93 5.26
C ILE A 44 17.15 11.28 6.60
N SER A 45 17.07 12.05 7.66
CA SER A 45 16.73 11.54 8.98
C SER A 45 15.58 12.31 9.61
N ALA A 46 14.66 11.61 10.27
CA ALA A 46 13.63 12.21 11.12
C ALA A 46 13.82 11.74 12.56
N ALA A 47 13.92 12.68 13.49
CA ALA A 47 14.16 12.39 14.91
C ALA A 47 12.95 11.77 15.64
N GLY A 48 11.82 11.66 14.96
CA GLY A 48 10.57 11.08 15.47
C GLY A 48 9.50 11.06 14.38
N ALA A 49 8.24 11.18 14.77
CA ALA A 49 7.14 11.22 13.80
C ALA A 49 7.32 12.37 12.79
N VAL A 50 6.97 12.10 11.52
CA VAL A 50 7.05 13.08 10.44
C VAL A 50 5.86 12.93 9.51
N THR A 51 5.40 14.06 8.96
CA THR A 51 4.30 14.12 7.99
C THR A 51 4.72 14.91 6.76
N LEU A 52 4.53 14.35 5.57
CA LEU A 52 4.73 15.01 4.30
C LEU A 52 3.42 15.03 3.51
N ASN A 53 2.97 16.22 3.13
CA ASN A 53 1.72 16.44 2.42
C ASN A 53 2.00 17.19 1.11
N ALA A 54 1.67 16.60 -0.02
CA ALA A 54 1.85 17.19 -1.34
C ALA A 54 0.63 16.97 -2.22
N THR A 55 0.35 17.90 -3.11
CA THR A 55 -0.77 17.82 -4.04
C THR A 55 -0.44 16.97 -5.27
N THR A 56 0.80 17.03 -5.77
CA THR A 56 1.15 16.40 -7.06
C THR A 56 2.24 15.32 -6.95
N GLY A 57 2.61 14.94 -5.74
CA GLY A 57 3.52 13.82 -5.49
C GLY A 57 4.61 14.10 -4.48
N ILE A 58 5.17 13.02 -3.94
CA ILE A 58 6.31 13.04 -3.02
C ILE A 58 7.40 12.16 -3.61
N THR A 59 8.61 12.70 -3.73
CA THR A 59 9.78 11.95 -4.18
C THR A 59 10.88 11.99 -3.12
N ILE A 60 11.36 10.81 -2.74
CA ILE A 60 12.48 10.63 -1.80
C ILE A 60 13.60 9.95 -2.58
N ASN A 61 14.65 10.71 -2.88
CA ASN A 61 15.75 10.25 -3.72
C ASN A 61 16.82 9.48 -2.93
N ASP A 62 17.00 9.82 -1.65
CA ASP A 62 18.06 9.27 -0.83
C ASP A 62 17.52 8.47 0.35
N SER A 63 18.41 7.74 1.04
CA SER A 63 18.03 6.92 2.19
C SER A 63 17.31 7.75 3.25
N PHE A 64 16.13 7.32 3.64
CA PHE A 64 15.31 7.99 4.65
C PHE A 64 15.20 7.09 5.88
N THR A 65 15.53 7.63 7.04
CA THR A 65 15.34 6.95 8.33
C THR A 65 14.48 7.78 9.26
N SER A 66 13.49 7.16 9.90
CA SER A 66 12.65 7.82 10.90
C SER A 66 12.67 7.04 12.22
N ALA A 67 12.72 7.77 13.33
CA ALA A 67 12.59 7.21 14.67
C ALA A 67 11.14 7.22 15.18
N GLY A 68 10.16 7.52 14.34
CA GLY A 68 8.74 7.56 14.68
C GLY A 68 7.83 7.26 13.48
N THR A 69 6.53 7.29 13.72
CA THR A 69 5.51 7.11 12.69
C THR A 69 5.73 8.07 11.53
N THR A 70 5.61 7.55 10.32
CA THR A 70 5.85 8.33 9.11
C THR A 70 4.57 8.34 8.27
N THR A 71 4.07 9.52 7.97
CA THR A 71 2.85 9.73 7.18
C THR A 71 3.18 10.49 5.90
N PHE A 72 2.77 9.94 4.78
CA PHE A 72 2.90 10.55 3.47
C PHE A 72 1.54 10.64 2.81
N ASP A 73 1.14 11.85 2.46
CA ASP A 73 -0.01 12.11 1.61
C ASP A 73 0.52 12.78 0.33
N SER A 74 0.58 12.01 -0.75
CA SER A 74 1.16 12.47 -2.01
C SER A 74 0.14 13.11 -2.95
N ASP A 75 -1.13 13.17 -2.54
CA ASP A 75 -2.24 13.63 -3.37
C ASP A 75 -3.35 14.26 -2.50
N THR A 76 -3.00 15.38 -1.84
CA THR A 76 -3.86 16.03 -0.84
C THR A 76 -5.14 16.67 -1.39
N ASP A 77 -5.26 16.86 -2.70
CA ASP A 77 -6.50 17.31 -3.34
C ASP A 77 -7.36 16.14 -3.84
N ASN A 78 -6.87 14.90 -3.64
CA ASN A 78 -7.58 13.66 -3.93
C ASN A 78 -8.08 13.55 -5.38
N ASP A 79 -7.30 14.07 -6.33
CA ASP A 79 -7.64 13.99 -7.77
C ASP A 79 -7.12 12.70 -8.44
N GLY A 80 -6.35 11.88 -7.71
CA GLY A 80 -5.82 10.60 -8.15
C GLY A 80 -4.51 10.70 -8.93
N SER A 81 -3.82 11.86 -8.94
CA SER A 81 -2.63 12.07 -9.75
C SER A 81 -1.32 12.14 -8.96
N GLY A 82 -1.35 12.36 -7.67
CA GLY A 82 -0.16 12.49 -6.82
C GLY A 82 0.56 11.16 -6.57
N THR A 83 1.76 11.00 -7.13
CA THR A 83 2.55 9.75 -6.99
C THR A 83 3.53 9.82 -5.82
N PHE A 84 3.57 8.77 -4.99
CA PHE A 84 4.62 8.54 -4.00
C PHE A 84 5.76 7.73 -4.61
N THR A 85 6.96 8.29 -4.62
CA THR A 85 8.15 7.66 -5.20
C THR A 85 9.28 7.57 -4.19
N ILE A 86 9.87 6.38 -4.04
CA ILE A 86 11.15 6.21 -3.35
C ILE A 86 12.18 5.63 -4.33
N ALA A 87 13.33 6.29 -4.44
CA ALA A 87 14.46 5.83 -5.24
C ALA A 87 15.50 5.10 -4.39
N SER A 88 15.53 5.35 -3.09
CA SER A 88 16.44 4.73 -2.12
C SER A 88 15.66 4.16 -0.92
N ALA A 89 16.33 3.47 0.00
CA ALA A 89 15.68 2.78 1.11
C ALA A 89 15.00 3.77 2.08
N LEU A 90 13.74 3.48 2.44
CA LEU A 90 13.00 4.18 3.48
C LEU A 90 12.76 3.24 4.66
N SER A 91 13.16 3.64 5.86
CA SER A 91 12.97 2.88 7.08
C SER A 91 12.38 3.75 8.20
N ALA A 92 11.26 3.31 8.75
CA ALA A 92 10.68 3.87 9.97
C ALA A 92 11.11 3.09 11.24
N GLY A 93 12.15 2.27 11.15
CA GLY A 93 12.54 1.38 12.24
C GLY A 93 11.44 0.36 12.52
N ASN A 94 10.87 0.39 13.72
CA ASN A 94 9.71 -0.42 14.10
C ASN A 94 8.47 0.46 14.33
N ASN A 95 8.30 1.50 13.52
CA ASN A 95 7.16 2.41 13.61
C ASN A 95 6.30 2.34 12.34
N ALA A 96 5.03 2.67 12.49
CA ALA A 96 4.08 2.57 11.39
C ALA A 96 4.39 3.56 10.25
N ILE A 97 4.12 3.10 9.02
CA ILE A 97 4.12 3.93 7.82
C ILE A 97 2.69 4.00 7.29
N SER A 98 2.23 5.21 7.01
CA SER A 98 0.93 5.46 6.37
C SER A 98 1.13 6.22 5.06
N LEU A 99 0.57 5.70 3.98
CA LEU A 99 0.64 6.25 2.63
C LEU A 99 -0.78 6.50 2.12
N THR A 100 -1.08 7.74 1.72
CA THR A 100 -2.27 8.11 0.93
C THR A 100 -1.77 8.58 -0.44
N VAL A 101 -2.16 7.90 -1.50
CA VAL A 101 -1.49 8.06 -2.81
C VAL A 101 -2.47 8.05 -3.98
N GLY A 102 -2.21 8.88 -5.00
CA GLY A 102 -2.81 8.74 -6.31
C GLY A 102 -2.11 7.69 -7.18
N GLY A 103 -0.83 7.45 -6.91
CA GLY A 103 0.00 6.41 -7.54
C GLY A 103 1.23 6.07 -6.71
N MET A 104 1.92 4.98 -7.05
CA MET A 104 3.06 4.52 -6.27
C MET A 104 4.19 3.96 -7.13
N ALA A 105 5.45 4.34 -6.80
CA ALA A 105 6.66 3.80 -7.40
C ALA A 105 7.68 3.45 -6.30
N LEU A 106 7.68 2.19 -5.86
CA LEU A 106 8.63 1.67 -4.87
C LEU A 106 9.83 1.05 -5.58
N ASN A 107 10.82 1.89 -5.92
CA ASN A 107 12.03 1.43 -6.60
C ASN A 107 13.10 0.91 -5.63
N SER A 108 12.85 0.99 -4.33
CA SER A 108 13.72 0.51 -3.26
C SER A 108 12.91 0.04 -2.06
N THR A 109 13.57 -0.38 -1.00
CA THR A 109 12.94 -0.94 0.21
C THR A 109 12.14 0.11 0.97
N LEU A 110 10.89 -0.24 1.33
CA LEU A 110 10.02 0.46 2.27
C LEU A 110 9.88 -0.40 3.52
N SER A 111 10.38 0.04 4.68
CA SER A 111 10.40 -0.78 5.89
C SER A 111 9.76 -0.08 7.09
N SER A 112 8.68 -0.66 7.60
CA SER A 112 8.12 -0.38 8.93
C SER A 112 8.58 -1.38 10.00
N GLY A 113 9.50 -2.30 9.64
CA GLY A 113 10.01 -3.32 10.56
C GLY A 113 8.90 -4.25 11.04
N THR A 114 8.67 -4.29 12.35
CA THR A 114 7.60 -5.10 12.97
C THR A 114 6.26 -4.37 13.07
N ALA A 115 6.21 -3.08 12.74
CA ALA A 115 4.98 -2.30 12.71
C ALA A 115 4.21 -2.46 11.40
N SER A 116 3.06 -1.80 11.28
CA SER A 116 2.22 -1.84 10.09
C SER A 116 2.69 -0.87 9.01
N THR A 117 2.47 -1.24 7.76
CA THR A 117 2.41 -0.32 6.61
C THR A 117 0.98 -0.27 6.11
N THR A 118 0.42 0.94 5.97
CA THR A 118 -0.93 1.17 5.43
C THR A 118 -0.81 1.92 4.11
N ILE A 119 -1.53 1.45 3.08
CA ILE A 119 -1.55 2.06 1.74
C ILE A 119 -3.01 2.31 1.36
N LEU A 120 -3.35 3.57 1.17
CA LEU A 120 -4.69 4.02 0.82
C LEU A 120 -4.66 4.73 -0.54
N ALA A 121 -5.71 4.53 -1.33
CA ALA A 121 -5.94 5.36 -2.50
C ALA A 121 -6.47 6.74 -2.04
N SER A 122 -5.95 7.81 -2.60
CA SER A 122 -6.40 9.17 -2.30
C SER A 122 -7.76 9.47 -2.92
N LEU A 123 -7.95 9.09 -4.20
CA LEU A 123 -9.20 9.32 -4.91
C LEU A 123 -10.26 8.30 -4.48
N SER A 124 -11.41 8.81 -4.02
CA SER A 124 -12.56 7.96 -3.70
C SER A 124 -13.04 7.16 -4.92
N GLY A 125 -13.31 5.87 -4.72
CA GLY A 125 -13.69 4.94 -5.79
C GLY A 125 -12.53 4.48 -6.66
N ALA A 126 -11.29 4.91 -6.42
CA ALA A 126 -10.14 4.44 -7.17
C ALA A 126 -9.93 2.95 -6.95
N THR A 127 -9.70 2.22 -8.05
CA THR A 127 -9.38 0.80 -8.00
C THR A 127 -7.93 0.57 -7.58
N ILE A 128 -7.67 -0.52 -6.86
CA ILE A 128 -6.32 -0.89 -6.43
C ILE A 128 -5.92 -2.20 -7.12
N GLY A 129 -4.81 -2.19 -7.83
CA GLY A 129 -4.23 -3.39 -8.45
C GLY A 129 -3.00 -3.88 -7.72
N LEU A 130 -2.96 -5.17 -7.41
CA LEU A 130 -1.83 -5.84 -6.77
C LEU A 130 -1.20 -6.86 -7.69
N GLY A 131 0.12 -6.87 -7.72
CA GLY A 131 0.87 -7.80 -8.57
C GLY A 131 0.89 -7.36 -10.04
N ALA A 132 0.45 -8.19 -10.95
CA ALA A 132 0.38 -7.91 -12.38
C ALA A 132 -0.97 -7.28 -12.81
N SER A 133 -1.88 -7.04 -11.86
CA SER A 133 -3.24 -6.62 -12.17
C SER A 133 -3.31 -5.28 -12.89
N SER A 134 -4.17 -5.24 -13.90
CA SER A 134 -4.55 -4.04 -14.62
C SER A 134 -5.93 -3.51 -14.23
N CYS A 135 -6.61 -4.12 -13.25
CA CYS A 135 -7.97 -3.75 -12.81
C CYS A 135 -9.00 -3.72 -13.95
N GLY A 136 -8.82 -4.56 -14.97
CA GLY A 136 -9.67 -4.52 -16.17
C GLY A 136 -9.45 -3.30 -17.06
N GLY A 137 -8.37 -2.55 -16.86
CA GLY A 137 -8.02 -1.33 -17.58
C GLY A 137 -6.79 -0.68 -16.94
N THR A 138 -6.93 0.48 -16.36
CA THR A 138 -5.87 1.13 -15.59
C THR A 138 -6.30 1.20 -14.12
N CYS A 139 -5.48 0.69 -13.21
CA CYS A 139 -5.72 0.85 -11.78
C CYS A 139 -5.55 2.33 -11.37
N GLY A 140 -6.38 2.79 -10.46
CA GLY A 140 -6.16 4.08 -9.79
C GLY A 140 -4.84 4.05 -9.01
N VAL A 141 -4.64 2.99 -8.19
CA VAL A 141 -3.36 2.72 -7.53
C VAL A 141 -2.85 1.33 -7.96
N SER A 142 -1.60 1.23 -8.37
CA SER A 142 -0.97 -0.04 -8.72
C SER A 142 0.24 -0.31 -7.83
N LEU A 143 0.24 -1.47 -7.18
CA LEU A 143 1.37 -1.99 -6.41
C LEU A 143 1.87 -3.28 -7.06
N THR A 144 2.88 -3.16 -7.90
CA THR A 144 3.43 -4.27 -8.66
C THR A 144 4.03 -5.36 -7.77
N SER A 145 4.23 -6.56 -8.30
CA SER A 145 4.91 -7.66 -7.58
C SER A 145 6.30 -7.25 -7.08
N SER A 146 7.03 -6.44 -7.87
CA SER A 146 8.32 -5.89 -7.46
C SER A 146 8.16 -4.89 -6.30
N GLY A 147 7.17 -3.99 -6.38
CA GLY A 147 6.86 -3.03 -5.32
C GLY A 147 6.46 -3.74 -4.02
N LEU A 148 5.62 -4.77 -4.10
CA LEU A 148 5.27 -5.61 -2.94
C LEU A 148 6.50 -6.30 -2.35
N GLY A 149 7.42 -6.79 -3.19
CA GLY A 149 8.67 -7.41 -2.76
C GLY A 149 9.61 -6.43 -2.04
N ASN A 150 9.46 -5.14 -2.26
CA ASN A 150 10.24 -4.09 -1.60
C ASN A 150 9.66 -3.69 -0.23
N ILE A 151 8.48 -4.18 0.17
CA ILE A 151 7.87 -3.85 1.47
C ILE A 151 8.32 -4.85 2.53
N THR A 152 8.82 -4.33 3.65
CA THR A 152 9.07 -5.07 4.89
C THR A 152 8.20 -4.49 5.99
N ALA A 153 7.24 -5.27 6.50
CA ALA A 153 6.29 -4.85 7.52
C ALA A 153 5.85 -6.03 8.38
N GLY A 154 5.49 -5.77 9.62
CA GLY A 154 4.81 -6.77 10.46
C GLY A 154 3.40 -7.08 9.96
N SER A 155 2.71 -6.08 9.40
CA SER A 155 1.46 -6.24 8.67
C SER A 155 1.34 -5.20 7.56
N LEU A 156 0.64 -5.56 6.49
CA LEU A 156 0.34 -4.67 5.37
C LEU A 156 -1.18 -4.51 5.24
N ILE A 157 -1.65 -3.28 5.28
CA ILE A 157 -3.05 -2.93 5.13
C ILE A 157 -3.21 -2.16 3.82
N ILE A 158 -4.09 -2.60 2.95
CA ILE A 158 -4.34 -2.01 1.64
C ILE A 158 -5.82 -1.69 1.49
N GLY A 159 -6.12 -0.44 1.22
CA GLY A 159 -7.48 0.07 1.04
C GLY A 159 -8.23 0.32 2.35
N ASP A 160 -9.41 0.88 2.19
CA ASP A 160 -10.33 1.28 3.27
C ASP A 160 -11.79 1.34 2.78
N GLY A 161 -12.63 2.14 3.43
CA GLY A 161 -14.03 2.38 3.04
C GLY A 161 -14.22 3.45 1.94
N SER A 162 -13.16 3.91 1.28
CA SER A 162 -13.24 4.94 0.23
C SER A 162 -12.78 4.46 -1.13
N ASN A 163 -11.90 3.45 -1.22
CA ASN A 163 -11.44 2.93 -2.51
C ASN A 163 -12.51 2.06 -3.19
N GLY A 164 -12.39 1.90 -4.51
CA GLY A 164 -13.17 0.94 -5.30
C GLY A 164 -12.64 -0.49 -5.16
N ASN A 165 -12.84 -1.29 -6.20
CA ASN A 165 -12.43 -2.69 -6.22
C ASN A 165 -10.92 -2.88 -6.00
N ILE A 166 -10.57 -4.00 -5.37
CA ILE A 166 -9.19 -4.48 -5.30
C ILE A 166 -9.04 -5.71 -6.18
N THR A 167 -8.07 -5.70 -7.08
CA THR A 167 -7.77 -6.84 -7.95
C THR A 167 -6.36 -7.35 -7.67
N VAL A 168 -6.23 -8.67 -7.47
CA VAL A 168 -4.99 -9.35 -7.11
C VAL A 168 -4.60 -10.34 -8.19
N GLU A 169 -3.39 -10.20 -8.74
CA GLU A 169 -2.88 -11.08 -9.79
C GLU A 169 -1.41 -11.45 -9.54
N GLY A 170 -1.15 -12.75 -9.27
CA GLY A 170 0.21 -13.27 -9.17
C GLY A 170 1.03 -12.68 -8.02
N VAL A 171 0.38 -12.42 -6.89
CA VAL A 171 1.05 -11.90 -5.69
C VAL A 171 1.70 -13.05 -4.91
N THR A 172 2.99 -12.90 -4.58
CA THR A 172 3.66 -13.73 -3.60
C THR A 172 4.36 -12.84 -2.58
N THR A 173 3.98 -12.98 -1.31
CA THR A 173 4.55 -12.15 -0.24
C THR A 173 4.88 -12.96 1.00
N SER A 174 5.95 -12.55 1.69
CA SER A 174 6.36 -13.09 2.98
C SER A 174 5.88 -12.26 4.18
N ILE A 175 5.12 -11.17 3.95
CA ILE A 175 4.55 -10.36 5.02
C ILE A 175 3.57 -11.22 5.82
N ALA A 176 3.74 -11.22 7.16
CA ALA A 176 3.04 -12.14 8.03
C ALA A 176 1.52 -12.02 7.95
N ASN A 177 1.00 -10.82 7.80
CA ASN A 177 -0.44 -10.56 7.66
C ASN A 177 -0.68 -9.47 6.62
N VAL A 178 -1.50 -9.77 5.63
CA VAL A 178 -2.00 -8.80 4.65
C VAL A 178 -3.50 -8.63 4.84
N THR A 179 -3.95 -7.40 4.92
CA THR A 179 -5.38 -7.04 4.96
C THR A 179 -5.74 -6.25 3.70
N LEU A 180 -6.75 -6.71 2.99
CA LEU A 180 -7.34 -6.04 1.83
C LEU A 180 -8.72 -5.53 2.22
N ASN A 181 -8.93 -4.22 2.16
CA ASN A 181 -10.19 -3.58 2.50
C ASN A 181 -10.80 -2.92 1.25
N ALA A 182 -11.87 -3.48 0.74
CA ALA A 182 -12.71 -2.91 -0.31
C ALA A 182 -14.14 -2.74 0.25
N THR A 183 -14.24 -1.89 1.28
CA THR A 183 -15.46 -1.74 2.10
C THR A 183 -16.29 -0.50 1.73
N ALA A 184 -15.95 0.16 0.61
CA ALA A 184 -16.84 1.16 0.02
C ALA A 184 -18.02 0.47 -0.68
N SER A 185 -19.16 1.16 -0.73
CA SER A 185 -20.38 0.60 -1.35
C SER A 185 -20.15 0.18 -2.81
N GLY A 186 -20.52 -1.05 -3.14
CA GLY A 186 -20.34 -1.69 -4.44
C GLY A 186 -18.92 -2.24 -4.68
N SER A 187 -17.99 -2.17 -3.70
CA SER A 187 -16.61 -2.58 -3.89
C SER A 187 -16.38 -4.04 -3.57
N SER A 188 -15.58 -4.71 -4.40
CA SER A 188 -15.29 -6.13 -4.33
C SER A 188 -13.79 -6.42 -4.36
N VAL A 189 -13.40 -7.63 -3.99
CA VAL A 189 -12.03 -8.13 -4.13
C VAL A 189 -12.00 -9.32 -5.08
N THR A 190 -11.16 -9.26 -6.12
CA THR A 190 -11.02 -10.33 -7.11
C THR A 190 -9.58 -10.82 -7.18
N PHE A 191 -9.39 -12.15 -7.08
CA PHE A 191 -8.13 -12.83 -7.38
C PHE A 191 -8.24 -13.45 -8.77
N GLU A 192 -7.39 -13.03 -9.70
CA GLU A 192 -7.55 -13.41 -11.11
C GLU A 192 -6.23 -13.75 -11.81
N ASN A 193 -6.38 -14.34 -12.99
CA ASN A 193 -5.35 -14.66 -13.97
C ASN A 193 -4.21 -15.55 -13.44
N SER A 194 -3.43 -15.10 -12.48
CA SER A 194 -2.26 -15.81 -11.95
C SER A 194 -2.41 -16.14 -10.47
N ASP A 195 -1.92 -17.31 -10.07
CA ASP A 195 -2.02 -17.82 -8.70
C ASP A 195 -1.29 -16.91 -7.70
N SER A 196 -1.87 -16.76 -6.51
CA SER A 196 -1.31 -15.90 -5.46
C SER A 196 -1.01 -16.69 -4.18
N THR A 197 0.02 -16.26 -3.44
CA THR A 197 0.45 -16.87 -2.18
C THR A 197 0.68 -15.80 -1.11
N PHE A 198 0.03 -15.95 0.04
CA PHE A 198 0.18 -15.10 1.22
C PHE A 198 0.63 -15.91 2.44
N GLN A 199 1.18 -15.25 3.46
CA GLN A 199 1.33 -15.87 4.77
C GLN A 199 -0.03 -15.85 5.48
N GLY A 200 -0.45 -14.79 6.12
CA GLY A 200 -1.81 -14.59 6.61
C GLY A 200 -2.56 -13.60 5.69
N LEU A 201 -3.86 -13.81 5.52
CA LEU A 201 -4.69 -12.98 4.66
C LEU A 201 -6.04 -12.67 5.31
N THR A 202 -6.38 -11.41 5.37
CA THR A 202 -7.73 -10.93 5.71
C THR A 202 -8.26 -10.15 4.52
N VAL A 203 -9.47 -10.43 4.08
CA VAL A 203 -10.14 -9.72 2.99
C VAL A 203 -11.50 -9.28 3.50
N ASN A 204 -11.75 -7.98 3.44
CA ASN A 204 -13.04 -7.39 3.75
C ASN A 204 -13.54 -6.68 2.49
N ALA A 205 -14.66 -7.12 1.97
CA ALA A 205 -15.31 -6.56 0.78
C ALA A 205 -16.79 -6.32 1.06
N GLU A 206 -17.33 -5.22 0.58
CA GLU A 206 -18.74 -4.94 0.74
C GLU A 206 -19.57 -5.76 -0.26
N ASN A 207 -19.11 -5.89 -1.50
CA ASN A 207 -19.89 -6.48 -2.58
C ASN A 207 -19.19 -7.71 -3.21
N GLY A 208 -18.63 -8.55 -2.36
CA GLY A 208 -18.18 -9.88 -2.74
C GLY A 208 -16.68 -10.08 -2.88
N VAL A 209 -16.30 -11.35 -2.74
CA VAL A 209 -14.94 -11.85 -2.98
C VAL A 209 -14.99 -12.96 -4.03
N THR A 210 -14.21 -12.81 -5.10
CA THR A 210 -14.14 -13.82 -6.17
C THR A 210 -12.73 -14.37 -6.32
N LEU A 211 -12.59 -15.69 -6.24
CA LEU A 211 -11.35 -16.41 -6.55
C LEU A 211 -11.45 -17.03 -7.95
N SER A 212 -10.94 -16.33 -8.96
CA SER A 212 -10.83 -16.80 -10.36
C SER A 212 -9.43 -17.36 -10.70
N SER A 213 -8.51 -17.36 -9.74
CA SER A 213 -7.20 -18.03 -9.76
C SER A 213 -7.01 -18.85 -8.49
N ASN A 214 -5.97 -19.70 -8.42
CA ASN A 214 -5.68 -20.41 -7.18
C ASN A 214 -5.11 -19.45 -6.14
N LEU A 215 -5.51 -19.68 -4.89
CA LEU A 215 -5.01 -18.93 -3.75
C LEU A 215 -4.46 -19.87 -2.69
N THR A 216 -3.22 -19.64 -2.28
CA THR A 216 -2.57 -20.37 -1.19
C THR A 216 -2.28 -19.44 -0.05
N THR A 217 -2.59 -19.84 1.18
CA THR A 217 -2.16 -19.13 2.38
C THR A 217 -1.45 -20.10 3.34
N ASN A 218 -0.40 -19.60 3.99
CA ASN A 218 0.42 -20.37 4.93
C ASN A 218 0.15 -19.99 6.40
N GLY A 219 -0.88 -19.20 6.65
CA GLY A 219 -1.33 -18.74 7.96
C GLY A 219 -2.84 -18.56 8.01
N THR A 220 -3.33 -17.96 9.07
CA THR A 220 -4.77 -17.69 9.25
C THR A 220 -5.34 -16.90 8.07
N THR A 221 -6.50 -17.34 7.61
CA THR A 221 -7.19 -16.72 6.47
C THR A 221 -8.63 -16.38 6.86
N SER A 222 -9.03 -15.14 6.57
CA SER A 222 -10.40 -14.67 6.79
C SER A 222 -10.90 -13.94 5.56
N PHE A 223 -12.10 -14.28 5.14
CA PHE A 223 -12.86 -13.55 4.14
C PHE A 223 -14.17 -13.08 4.76
N ASP A 224 -14.44 -11.81 4.61
CA ASP A 224 -15.72 -11.18 4.86
C ASP A 224 -16.14 -10.50 3.56
N SER A 225 -17.06 -11.13 2.84
CA SER A 225 -17.46 -10.70 1.51
C SER A 225 -18.76 -9.89 1.49
N ASP A 226 -19.37 -9.68 2.66
CA ASP A 226 -20.55 -8.85 2.91
C ASP A 226 -20.28 -8.05 4.19
N SER A 227 -19.28 -7.13 4.11
CA SER A 227 -18.70 -6.49 5.30
C SER A 227 -19.61 -5.43 5.95
N ASP A 228 -20.72 -5.09 5.34
CA ASP A 228 -21.75 -4.21 5.90
C ASP A 228 -23.06 -4.95 6.28
N ASP A 229 -23.07 -6.31 6.11
CA ASP A 229 -24.18 -7.20 6.47
C ASP A 229 -25.52 -6.80 5.79
N ASP A 230 -25.47 -6.25 4.57
CA ASP A 230 -26.68 -5.80 3.86
C ASP A 230 -27.38 -6.92 3.07
N GLY A 231 -26.72 -8.10 2.98
CA GLY A 231 -27.21 -9.30 2.30
C GLY A 231 -26.92 -9.30 0.81
N THR A 232 -25.89 -8.59 0.39
CA THR A 232 -25.38 -8.67 -0.98
C THR A 232 -23.93 -9.13 -1.03
N GLY A 233 -23.03 -9.36 -1.23
CA GLY A 233 -21.63 -9.75 -1.13
C GLY A 233 -21.40 -11.25 -1.01
N ASP A 234 -21.28 -11.95 -2.14
CA ASP A 234 -21.06 -13.37 -2.18
C ASP A 234 -19.57 -13.75 -2.16
N PHE A 235 -19.23 -14.90 -1.56
CA PHE A 235 -17.94 -15.53 -1.77
C PHE A 235 -18.03 -16.54 -2.90
N THR A 236 -17.23 -16.35 -3.95
CA THR A 236 -17.22 -17.24 -5.12
C THR A 236 -15.83 -17.87 -5.33
N LEU A 237 -15.75 -19.19 -5.35
CA LEU A 237 -14.60 -19.94 -5.85
C LEU A 237 -14.95 -20.50 -7.23
N ALA A 238 -14.28 -20.00 -8.27
CA ALA A 238 -14.56 -20.40 -9.65
C ALA A 238 -14.22 -21.86 -9.92
N ALA A 239 -14.87 -22.45 -10.94
CA ALA A 239 -14.68 -23.85 -11.33
C ALA A 239 -13.20 -24.18 -11.57
N SER A 240 -12.77 -25.34 -11.05
CA SER A 240 -11.40 -25.85 -11.17
C SER A 240 -10.33 -24.99 -10.49
N LYS A 241 -10.72 -24.09 -9.59
CA LYS A 241 -9.79 -23.32 -8.75
C LYS A 241 -9.71 -23.89 -7.34
N THR A 242 -8.63 -23.55 -6.64
CA THR A 242 -8.33 -24.06 -5.31
C THR A 242 -8.04 -22.91 -4.35
N LEU A 243 -8.70 -22.93 -3.20
CA LEU A 243 -8.28 -22.20 -2.01
C LEU A 243 -7.59 -23.19 -1.06
N SER A 244 -6.31 -22.97 -0.77
CA SER A 244 -5.52 -23.81 0.13
C SER A 244 -4.99 -23.00 1.30
N THR A 245 -5.32 -23.40 2.52
CA THR A 245 -4.84 -22.73 3.74
C THR A 245 -3.70 -23.48 4.42
N THR A 246 -3.17 -24.53 3.80
CA THR A 246 -2.03 -25.35 4.31
C THR A 246 -2.22 -25.80 5.78
N ASN A 247 -3.41 -26.28 6.14
CA ASN A 247 -3.85 -26.69 7.49
C ASN A 247 -4.00 -25.55 8.51
N ASN A 248 -4.09 -24.29 8.06
CA ASN A 248 -4.38 -23.18 8.95
C ASN A 248 -5.89 -22.86 8.98
N ALA A 249 -6.29 -22.07 9.97
CA ALA A 249 -7.69 -21.69 10.13
C ALA A 249 -8.19 -20.87 8.93
N LEU A 250 -9.41 -21.18 8.49
CA LEU A 250 -10.16 -20.44 7.49
C LEU A 250 -11.49 -19.98 8.08
N SER A 251 -11.79 -18.69 7.96
CA SER A 251 -13.10 -18.12 8.26
C SER A 251 -13.69 -17.55 6.97
N LEU A 252 -14.96 -17.85 6.71
CA LEU A 252 -15.73 -17.26 5.61
C LEU A 252 -17.01 -16.67 6.19
N THR A 253 -17.21 -15.37 6.01
CA THR A 253 -18.46 -14.65 6.25
C THR A 253 -18.94 -14.11 4.90
N SER A 254 -20.20 -14.29 4.57
CA SER A 254 -20.71 -14.01 3.23
C SER A 254 -22.24 -14.06 3.23
N ASN A 255 -22.88 -13.35 2.34
CA ASN A 255 -24.29 -13.56 2.07
C ASN A 255 -24.53 -14.97 1.51
N ASP A 256 -23.88 -15.34 0.39
CA ASP A 256 -23.89 -16.69 -0.16
C ASP A 256 -22.46 -17.19 -0.44
N ILE A 257 -22.28 -18.52 -0.42
CA ILE A 257 -20.99 -19.17 -0.75
C ILE A 257 -21.21 -20.08 -1.96
N ALA A 258 -20.55 -19.77 -3.07
CA ALA A 258 -20.62 -20.52 -4.31
C ALA A 258 -19.30 -21.21 -4.64
N PHE A 259 -19.36 -22.52 -4.84
CA PHE A 259 -18.25 -23.33 -5.36
C PHE A 259 -18.61 -23.82 -6.76
N GLY A 260 -17.84 -23.42 -7.77
CA GLY A 260 -18.06 -23.76 -9.16
C GLY A 260 -17.54 -25.12 -9.61
#